data_69c3b2e4820614d7060a3006be7748f6
#
_entry.id   69c3b2e4820614d7060a3006be7748f6
#
_cell.length_a   1.000
_cell.length_b   1.000
_cell.length_c   1.000
_cell.angle_alpha   90.00
_cell.angle_beta   90.00
_cell.angle_gamma   90.00
#
_symmetry.space_group_name_H-M   'P 1'
#
loop_
_entity.id
_entity.type
_entity.pdbx_description
1 polymer ?
#
loop_
_entity_poly.entity_id
_entity_poly.type
_entity_poly.pdbx_seq_one_letter_code
_entity_poly.pdbx_strand_id
1 'polypeptide(L)'
;MDAQSGAGPHGSAPPAGRVHVLGAGPVGLLLTALLQPLDGAAVRLYEKRRDYTRTRMVRLASYLVADSVEAYRADHFDGDNVEAVFDPSELAAALAFRQSIPADLTELLRGWTRGFIQLNAIERALSDLIDARTETPVERVTAALTAEEATAMLEPGDVLIDCTGSKSLLRDGLLPDGDGNTLNFLFEHALVVTFLYSQTYTCNEYCKYYKNVENAHYKFIPMVSRVSYDGTVSHVTGIVTITPEEYAAMPKRFDGEWLRDNLPDAARSMERFIAKVTEETHGEVVGDLEIIPIPLNLYRARNATSLQWSATGPRDDPFATTPVFLLGDSAIGSPYFQSITLGFECAMFLAGLIAQRDGPAEAMLDRYERYMYKQWLRVYMQSKMIKNNKDVFQSLDDPLALLEKLHIY
;
A
#
# COMPACT_ATOMS: atom_id res chain seq x y z
N MET A 1 21.63 -39.75 -51.26
CA MET A 1 22.14 -38.52 -50.56
C MET A 1 21.11 -38.12 -49.58
N ASP A 2 21.27 -38.66 -48.37
CA ASP A 2 20.32 -38.49 -47.27
C ASP A 2 20.70 -37.24 -46.47
N ALA A 3 19.80 -36.26 -46.42
CA ALA A 3 19.92 -35.10 -45.59
C ALA A 3 19.39 -35.44 -44.17
N GLN A 4 20.30 -35.72 -43.26
CA GLN A 4 19.99 -35.80 -41.82
C GLN A 4 19.65 -34.41 -41.31
N SER A 5 18.39 -34.17 -40.98
CA SER A 5 17.93 -33.03 -40.18
C SER A 5 18.31 -33.28 -38.71
N GLY A 6 19.35 -32.60 -38.24
CA GLY A 6 19.70 -32.56 -36.83
C GLY A 6 18.65 -31.77 -36.04
N ALA A 7 17.78 -32.49 -35.34
CA ALA A 7 16.99 -31.89 -34.24
C ALA A 7 17.98 -31.57 -33.11
N GLY A 8 18.18 -30.28 -32.86
CA GLY A 8 18.92 -29.83 -31.70
C GLY A 8 18.19 -30.26 -30.41
N PRO A 9 18.90 -30.45 -29.32
CA PRO A 9 18.28 -30.81 -28.03
C PRO A 9 17.33 -29.74 -27.61
N HIS A 10 16.03 -30.04 -27.58
CA HIS A 10 15.06 -29.25 -26.82
C HIS A 10 15.50 -29.32 -25.36
N GLY A 11 16.20 -28.27 -24.90
CA GLY A 11 16.47 -28.10 -23.51
C GLY A 11 15.13 -28.08 -22.75
N SER A 12 14.92 -29.06 -21.89
CA SER A 12 13.82 -29.05 -20.94
C SER A 12 13.87 -27.68 -20.21
N ALA A 13 12.75 -26.99 -20.16
CA ALA A 13 12.63 -25.77 -19.33
C ALA A 13 13.18 -26.10 -17.94
N PRO A 14 14.01 -25.22 -17.34
CA PRO A 14 14.52 -25.47 -16.01
C PRO A 14 13.33 -25.66 -15.06
N PRO A 15 13.47 -26.55 -14.04
CA PRO A 15 12.42 -26.72 -13.04
C PRO A 15 12.00 -25.35 -12.51
N ALA A 16 10.70 -25.13 -12.34
CA ALA A 16 10.18 -23.89 -11.81
C ALA A 16 10.87 -23.61 -10.45
N GLY A 17 11.65 -22.52 -10.38
CA GLY A 17 12.36 -22.13 -9.18
C GLY A 17 11.39 -21.72 -8.07
N ARG A 18 11.90 -21.55 -6.87
CA ARG A 18 11.11 -21.09 -5.70
C ARG A 18 10.77 -19.61 -5.81
N VAL A 19 9.64 -19.24 -5.22
CA VAL A 19 9.29 -17.84 -5.03
C VAL A 19 9.48 -17.48 -3.56
N HIS A 20 10.47 -16.63 -3.29
CA HIS A 20 10.81 -16.14 -1.96
C HIS A 20 10.08 -14.82 -1.71
N VAL A 21 9.15 -14.79 -0.74
CA VAL A 21 8.41 -13.59 -0.32
C VAL A 21 8.94 -13.14 1.02
N LEU A 22 9.59 -11.97 1.05
CA LEU A 22 10.15 -11.38 2.27
C LEU A 22 9.13 -10.43 2.90
N GLY A 23 8.65 -10.75 4.10
CA GLY A 23 7.66 -9.98 4.86
C GLY A 23 6.23 -10.50 4.69
N ALA A 24 5.67 -11.06 5.77
CA ALA A 24 4.28 -11.49 5.85
C ALA A 24 3.37 -10.37 6.40
N GLY A 25 3.53 -9.15 5.88
CA GLY A 25 2.53 -8.10 6.01
C GLY A 25 1.34 -8.36 5.09
N PRO A 26 0.30 -7.49 5.06
CA PRO A 26 -0.91 -7.76 4.30
C PRO A 26 -0.65 -7.96 2.80
N VAL A 27 0.32 -7.22 2.23
CA VAL A 27 0.68 -7.32 0.81
C VAL A 27 1.42 -8.62 0.51
N GLY A 28 2.40 -9.01 1.36
CA GLY A 28 3.13 -10.25 1.19
C GLY A 28 2.26 -11.50 1.41
N LEU A 29 1.33 -11.44 2.37
CA LEU A 29 0.34 -12.50 2.59
C LEU A 29 -0.63 -12.63 1.41
N LEU A 30 -1.14 -11.50 0.88
CA LEU A 30 -1.99 -11.55 -0.30
C LEU A 30 -1.24 -12.14 -1.51
N LEU A 31 -0.02 -11.67 -1.76
CA LEU A 31 0.80 -12.22 -2.85
C LEU A 31 1.01 -13.72 -2.67
N THR A 32 1.34 -14.18 -1.46
CA THR A 32 1.51 -15.60 -1.15
C THR A 32 0.22 -16.39 -1.43
N ALA A 33 -0.94 -15.90 -0.98
CA ALA A 33 -2.23 -16.53 -1.22
C ALA A 33 -2.63 -16.60 -2.71
N LEU A 34 -2.14 -15.64 -3.52
CA LEU A 34 -2.33 -15.61 -4.98
C LEU A 34 -1.40 -16.58 -5.71
N LEU A 35 -0.16 -16.74 -5.24
CA LEU A 35 0.84 -17.59 -5.87
C LEU A 35 0.67 -19.06 -5.48
N GLN A 36 0.21 -19.33 -4.26
CA GLN A 36 0.09 -20.68 -3.71
C GLN A 36 -0.68 -21.68 -4.60
N PRO A 37 -1.80 -21.32 -5.26
CA PRO A 37 -2.55 -22.22 -6.11
C PRO A 37 -1.97 -22.35 -7.52
N LEU A 38 -0.89 -21.63 -7.87
CA LEU A 38 -0.30 -21.69 -9.21
C LEU A 38 0.55 -22.95 -9.36
N ASP A 39 0.34 -23.67 -10.46
CA ASP A 39 1.09 -24.87 -10.76
C ASP A 39 2.59 -24.59 -10.84
N GLY A 40 3.37 -25.38 -10.11
CA GLY A 40 4.83 -25.29 -10.08
C GLY A 40 5.40 -24.13 -9.26
N ALA A 41 4.59 -23.36 -8.52
CA ALA A 41 5.07 -22.31 -7.64
C ALA A 41 5.35 -22.86 -6.23
N ALA A 42 6.60 -23.16 -5.91
CA ALA A 42 7.02 -23.45 -4.53
C ALA A 42 7.26 -22.12 -3.78
N VAL A 43 6.32 -21.73 -2.94
CA VAL A 43 6.40 -20.43 -2.22
C VAL A 43 7.03 -20.61 -0.85
N ARG A 44 8.00 -19.73 -0.54
CA ARG A 44 8.63 -19.62 0.77
C ARG A 44 8.39 -18.22 1.32
N LEU A 45 7.72 -18.12 2.47
CA LEU A 45 7.32 -16.86 3.10
C LEU A 45 8.15 -16.61 4.37
N TYR A 46 8.81 -15.45 4.43
CA TYR A 46 9.66 -15.05 5.55
C TYR A 46 9.00 -13.96 6.37
N GLU A 47 8.95 -14.09 7.69
CA GLU A 47 8.45 -13.05 8.60
C GLU A 47 9.20 -13.11 9.93
N LYS A 48 9.63 -11.94 10.40
CA LYS A 48 10.33 -11.81 11.69
C LYS A 48 9.37 -11.74 12.89
N ARG A 49 8.13 -11.28 12.68
CA ARG A 49 7.11 -11.13 13.72
C ARG A 49 6.39 -12.46 13.90
N ARG A 50 6.00 -12.73 15.16
CA ARG A 50 5.21 -13.91 15.49
C ARG A 50 3.70 -13.66 15.44
N ASP A 51 3.29 -12.39 15.64
CA ASP A 51 1.89 -12.01 15.77
C ASP A 51 1.55 -10.78 14.93
N TYR A 52 0.27 -10.69 14.57
CA TYR A 52 -0.33 -9.56 13.88
C TYR A 52 -1.05 -8.67 14.89
N THR A 53 -0.43 -7.55 15.27
CA THR A 53 -0.91 -6.67 16.34
C THR A 53 -1.44 -5.31 15.86
N ARG A 54 -1.40 -5.05 14.55
CA ARG A 54 -1.78 -3.75 13.99
C ARG A 54 -3.29 -3.59 13.93
N THR A 55 -3.87 -2.83 14.84
CA THR A 55 -5.32 -2.59 14.96
C THR A 55 -5.84 -1.45 14.08
N ARG A 56 -4.94 -0.73 13.38
CA ARG A 56 -5.34 0.38 12.50
C ARG A 56 -6.43 -0.05 11.53
N MET A 57 -7.49 0.78 11.44
CA MET A 57 -8.56 0.60 10.48
C MET A 57 -8.10 0.99 9.08
N VAL A 58 -8.46 0.17 8.10
CA VAL A 58 -8.19 0.41 6.68
C VAL A 58 -9.44 0.17 5.86
N ARG A 59 -9.52 0.77 4.69
CA ARG A 59 -10.55 0.51 3.69
C ARG A 59 -9.87 0.10 2.39
N LEU A 60 -10.37 -0.94 1.76
CA LEU A 60 -9.95 -1.37 0.43
C LEU A 60 -10.92 -0.83 -0.61
N ALA A 61 -10.40 -0.43 -1.76
CA ALA A 61 -11.22 0.02 -2.87
C ALA A 61 -11.90 -1.16 -3.56
N SER A 62 -13.15 -0.96 -4.01
CA SER A 62 -13.97 -2.00 -4.62
C SER A 62 -13.45 -2.45 -5.99
N TYR A 63 -12.69 -1.62 -6.69
CA TYR A 63 -12.07 -2.02 -7.96
C TYR A 63 -11.07 -3.20 -7.83
N LEU A 64 -10.59 -3.52 -6.62
CA LEU A 64 -9.77 -4.72 -6.40
C LEU A 64 -10.48 -6.03 -6.77
N VAL A 65 -11.80 -6.05 -6.68
CA VAL A 65 -12.65 -7.20 -7.02
C VAL A 65 -13.49 -6.96 -8.29
N ALA A 66 -13.15 -5.94 -9.05
CA ALA A 66 -13.80 -5.67 -10.33
C ALA A 66 -13.54 -6.81 -11.31
N ASP A 67 -14.59 -7.28 -11.98
CA ASP A 67 -14.58 -8.36 -12.96
C ASP A 67 -14.73 -7.86 -14.41
N SER A 68 -14.92 -6.56 -14.57
CA SER A 68 -15.04 -5.90 -15.87
C SER A 68 -14.31 -4.56 -15.90
N VAL A 69 -14.03 -4.05 -17.10
CA VAL A 69 -13.40 -2.74 -17.32
C VAL A 69 -14.29 -1.63 -16.77
N GLU A 70 -15.61 -1.73 -16.97
CA GLU A 70 -16.59 -0.76 -16.50
C GLU A 70 -16.63 -0.70 -14.97
N ALA A 71 -16.64 -1.85 -14.28
CA ALA A 71 -16.61 -1.92 -12.83
C ALA A 71 -15.29 -1.40 -12.28
N TYR A 72 -14.16 -1.69 -12.96
CA TYR A 72 -12.86 -1.17 -12.57
C TYR A 72 -12.79 0.36 -12.70
N ARG A 73 -13.33 0.93 -13.79
CA ARG A 73 -13.39 2.38 -14.02
C ARG A 73 -14.31 3.11 -13.05
N ALA A 74 -15.45 2.52 -12.71
CA ALA A 74 -16.46 3.16 -11.86
C ALA A 74 -15.94 3.53 -10.46
N ASP A 75 -15.01 2.75 -9.94
CA ASP A 75 -14.44 2.93 -8.61
C ASP A 75 -13.04 3.55 -8.63
N HIS A 76 -12.45 3.70 -9.79
CA HIS A 76 -11.19 4.40 -9.94
C HIS A 76 -11.45 5.90 -9.88
N PHE A 77 -10.65 6.61 -9.08
CA PHE A 77 -10.79 8.02 -8.81
C PHE A 77 -10.79 8.92 -10.08
N ASP A 78 -10.16 8.44 -11.15
CA ASP A 78 -10.12 9.04 -12.49
C ASP A 78 -10.67 8.05 -13.50
N GLY A 79 -11.98 7.75 -13.42
CA GLY A 79 -12.62 6.80 -14.31
C GLY A 79 -12.29 6.98 -15.79
N ASP A 80 -12.06 8.22 -16.20
CA ASP A 80 -11.72 8.59 -17.59
C ASP A 80 -10.22 8.39 -17.92
N ASN A 81 -9.33 8.25 -16.92
CA ASN A 81 -7.87 8.18 -17.10
C ASN A 81 -7.27 6.80 -16.82
N VAL A 82 -8.08 5.78 -16.59
CA VAL A 82 -7.60 4.41 -16.40
C VAL A 82 -6.75 3.95 -17.59
N GLU A 83 -7.11 4.35 -18.80
CA GLU A 83 -6.38 4.04 -20.03
C GLU A 83 -5.03 4.76 -20.12
N ALA A 84 -4.86 5.90 -19.46
CA ALA A 84 -3.56 6.58 -19.39
C ALA A 84 -2.58 5.82 -18.47
N VAL A 85 -3.12 5.04 -17.50
CA VAL A 85 -2.32 4.25 -16.57
C VAL A 85 -2.12 2.83 -17.05
N PHE A 86 -3.08 2.24 -17.75
CA PHE A 86 -3.00 0.90 -18.28
C PHE A 86 -3.06 0.91 -19.81
N ASP A 87 -2.13 0.20 -20.42
CA ASP A 87 -2.34 -0.27 -21.78
C ASP A 87 -3.60 -1.16 -21.81
N PRO A 88 -4.50 -1.03 -22.79
CA PRO A 88 -5.73 -1.84 -22.86
C PRO A 88 -5.47 -3.36 -22.79
N SER A 89 -4.37 -3.83 -23.35
CA SER A 89 -3.97 -5.25 -23.29
C SER A 89 -3.52 -5.66 -21.88
N GLU A 90 -2.81 -4.78 -21.16
CA GLU A 90 -2.40 -5.01 -19.78
C GLU A 90 -3.60 -5.04 -18.82
N LEU A 91 -4.58 -4.15 -19.03
CA LEU A 91 -5.82 -4.15 -18.26
C LEU A 91 -6.63 -5.41 -18.50
N ALA A 92 -6.78 -5.85 -19.75
CA ALA A 92 -7.47 -7.08 -20.08
C ALA A 92 -6.79 -8.30 -19.44
N ALA A 93 -5.46 -8.39 -19.49
CA ALA A 93 -4.70 -9.45 -18.85
C ALA A 93 -4.83 -9.44 -17.31
N ALA A 94 -4.81 -8.24 -16.70
CA ALA A 94 -5.02 -8.09 -15.27
C ALA A 94 -6.42 -8.53 -14.83
N LEU A 95 -7.45 -8.20 -15.60
CA LEU A 95 -8.83 -8.63 -15.32
C LEU A 95 -8.99 -10.14 -15.52
N ALA A 96 -8.39 -10.72 -16.58
CA ALA A 96 -8.40 -12.17 -16.79
C ALA A 96 -7.73 -12.91 -15.63
N PHE A 97 -6.61 -12.41 -15.12
CA PHE A 97 -5.97 -12.98 -13.92
C PHE A 97 -6.89 -12.89 -12.70
N ARG A 98 -7.57 -11.77 -12.48
CA ARG A 98 -8.53 -11.62 -11.36
C ARG A 98 -9.66 -12.64 -11.40
N GLN A 99 -10.15 -12.98 -12.60
CA GLN A 99 -11.16 -14.02 -12.77
C GLN A 99 -10.66 -15.43 -12.43
N SER A 100 -9.34 -15.65 -12.49
CA SER A 100 -8.70 -16.91 -12.09
C SER A 100 -8.38 -17.02 -10.60
N ILE A 101 -8.56 -15.93 -9.81
CA ILE A 101 -8.34 -15.95 -8.36
C ILE A 101 -9.35 -16.90 -7.70
N PRO A 102 -8.90 -17.80 -6.79
CA PRO A 102 -9.78 -18.73 -6.09
C PRO A 102 -10.95 -18.02 -5.38
N ALA A 103 -12.11 -18.67 -5.39
CA ALA A 103 -13.36 -18.11 -4.87
C ALA A 103 -13.27 -17.71 -3.39
N ASP A 104 -12.57 -18.50 -2.56
CA ASP A 104 -12.32 -18.24 -1.15
C ASP A 104 -11.60 -16.92 -0.91
N LEU A 105 -10.53 -16.65 -1.67
CA LEU A 105 -9.80 -15.39 -1.60
C LEU A 105 -10.61 -14.22 -2.17
N THR A 106 -11.34 -14.45 -3.26
CA THR A 106 -12.22 -13.43 -3.85
C THR A 106 -13.32 -13.01 -2.89
N GLU A 107 -13.90 -13.93 -2.13
CA GLU A 107 -14.91 -13.63 -1.12
C GLU A 107 -14.35 -12.80 0.03
N LEU A 108 -13.16 -13.13 0.54
CA LEU A 108 -12.48 -12.32 1.55
C LEU A 108 -12.25 -10.88 1.05
N LEU A 109 -11.67 -10.73 -0.14
CA LEU A 109 -11.43 -9.41 -0.76
C LEU A 109 -12.75 -8.63 -0.91
N ARG A 110 -13.81 -9.26 -1.42
CA ARG A 110 -15.13 -8.63 -1.57
C ARG A 110 -15.73 -8.22 -0.22
N GLY A 111 -15.54 -9.03 0.81
CA GLY A 111 -15.94 -8.70 2.18
C GLY A 111 -15.24 -7.43 2.68
N TRP A 112 -13.94 -7.31 2.46
CA TRP A 112 -13.14 -6.18 2.94
C TRP A 112 -13.37 -4.87 2.16
N THR A 113 -13.86 -4.92 0.92
CA THR A 113 -14.18 -3.71 0.15
C THR A 113 -15.50 -3.06 0.57
N ARG A 114 -16.37 -3.75 1.34
CA ARG A 114 -17.67 -3.24 1.77
C ARG A 114 -17.60 -2.20 2.90
N GLY A 115 -16.46 -2.08 3.57
CA GLY A 115 -16.32 -1.17 4.68
C GLY A 115 -14.89 -1.08 5.22
N PHE A 116 -14.80 -0.63 6.46
CA PHE A 116 -13.51 -0.57 7.16
C PHE A 116 -13.27 -1.88 7.89
N ILE A 117 -12.00 -2.28 7.95
CA ILE A 117 -11.55 -3.49 8.64
C ILE A 117 -10.22 -3.22 9.34
N GLN A 118 -9.95 -3.89 10.44
CA GLN A 118 -8.65 -3.84 11.09
C GLN A 118 -7.58 -4.51 10.24
N LEU A 119 -6.40 -3.91 10.20
CA LEU A 119 -5.28 -4.42 9.41
C LEU A 119 -4.86 -5.84 9.84
N ASN A 120 -4.81 -6.08 11.16
CA ASN A 120 -4.50 -7.40 11.70
C ASN A 120 -5.57 -8.47 11.39
N ALA A 121 -6.83 -8.07 11.19
CA ALA A 121 -7.88 -9.00 10.77
C ALA A 121 -7.66 -9.47 9.32
N ILE A 122 -7.23 -8.57 8.43
CA ILE A 122 -6.80 -8.93 7.07
C ILE A 122 -5.61 -9.88 7.12
N GLU A 123 -4.58 -9.55 7.92
CA GLU A 123 -3.37 -10.37 8.04
C GLU A 123 -3.67 -11.77 8.56
N ARG A 124 -4.49 -11.89 9.60
CA ARG A 124 -4.90 -13.19 10.15
C ARG A 124 -5.72 -14.00 9.14
N ALA A 125 -6.74 -13.40 8.52
CA ALA A 125 -7.57 -14.11 7.56
C ALA A 125 -6.77 -14.62 6.34
N LEU A 126 -5.80 -13.84 5.84
CA LEU A 126 -4.90 -14.31 4.78
C LEU A 126 -3.95 -15.41 5.27
N SER A 127 -3.44 -15.29 6.49
CA SER A 127 -2.59 -16.31 7.10
C SER A 127 -3.34 -17.62 7.25
N ASP A 128 -4.55 -17.58 7.81
CA ASP A 128 -5.41 -18.75 8.02
C ASP A 128 -5.79 -19.40 6.66
N LEU A 129 -6.08 -18.58 5.64
CA LEU A 129 -6.37 -19.09 4.30
C LEU A 129 -5.17 -19.83 3.69
N ILE A 130 -3.95 -19.29 3.82
CA ILE A 130 -2.72 -19.94 3.34
C ILE A 130 -2.51 -21.29 4.06
N ASP A 131 -2.71 -21.32 5.36
CA ASP A 131 -2.50 -22.51 6.17
C ASP A 131 -3.58 -23.60 5.93
N ALA A 132 -4.79 -23.19 5.56
CA ALA A 132 -5.89 -24.11 5.22
C ALA A 132 -5.67 -24.85 3.89
N ARG A 133 -4.86 -24.32 2.98
CA ARG A 133 -4.57 -24.93 1.67
C ARG A 133 -3.43 -25.92 1.74
N THR A 134 -3.69 -27.08 2.32
CA THR A 134 -2.69 -28.14 2.61
C THR A 134 -2.16 -28.85 1.37
N GLU A 135 -2.87 -28.80 0.25
CA GLU A 135 -2.46 -29.44 -1.02
C GLU A 135 -1.28 -28.72 -1.68
N THR A 136 -1.15 -27.43 -1.43
CA THR A 136 -0.07 -26.56 -1.91
C THR A 136 0.60 -25.85 -0.73
N PRO A 137 1.38 -26.55 0.09
CA PRO A 137 1.91 -25.99 1.32
C PRO A 137 2.91 -24.87 1.06
N VAL A 138 2.80 -23.79 1.82
CA VAL A 138 3.78 -22.68 1.84
C VAL A 138 4.79 -22.94 2.94
N GLU A 139 6.07 -22.90 2.60
CA GLU A 139 7.13 -22.98 3.60
C GLU A 139 7.23 -21.65 4.35
N ARG A 140 6.92 -21.63 5.64
CA ARG A 140 7.01 -20.46 6.49
C ARG A 140 8.32 -20.44 7.27
N VAL A 141 9.07 -19.35 7.16
CA VAL A 141 10.35 -19.15 7.83
C VAL A 141 10.25 -17.97 8.79
N THR A 142 10.34 -18.23 10.08
CA THR A 142 10.41 -17.16 11.10
C THR A 142 11.84 -16.69 11.22
N ALA A 143 12.21 -15.67 10.44
CA ALA A 143 13.54 -15.09 10.42
C ALA A 143 13.50 -13.59 10.08
N ALA A 144 14.47 -12.85 10.63
CA ALA A 144 14.84 -11.52 10.17
C ALA A 144 16.08 -11.69 9.29
N LEU A 145 15.92 -11.58 7.98
CA LEU A 145 17.03 -11.70 7.02
C LEU A 145 17.73 -10.36 6.84
N THR A 146 19.02 -10.40 6.50
CA THR A 146 19.73 -9.29 5.86
C THR A 146 19.61 -9.38 4.33
N ALA A 147 20.02 -8.34 3.61
CA ALA A 147 20.02 -8.34 2.15
C ALA A 147 20.98 -9.41 1.60
N GLU A 148 22.15 -9.57 2.26
CA GLU A 148 23.16 -10.56 1.91
C GLU A 148 22.64 -12.00 2.11
N GLU A 149 21.97 -12.27 3.24
CA GLU A 149 21.35 -13.58 3.50
C GLU A 149 20.26 -13.88 2.49
N ALA A 150 19.42 -12.88 2.15
CA ALA A 150 18.34 -13.03 1.19
C ALA A 150 18.85 -13.35 -0.24
N THR A 151 19.99 -12.77 -0.63
CA THR A 151 20.60 -13.05 -1.93
C THR A 151 21.42 -14.34 -1.95
N ALA A 152 22.09 -14.68 -0.85
CA ALA A 152 22.92 -15.88 -0.76
C ALA A 152 22.13 -17.19 -0.83
N MET A 153 20.82 -17.17 -0.57
CA MET A 153 19.94 -18.36 -0.63
C MET A 153 19.38 -18.65 -2.01
N LEU A 154 19.57 -17.75 -2.99
CA LEU A 154 18.94 -17.85 -4.30
C LEU A 154 19.58 -18.92 -5.17
N GLU A 155 18.76 -19.74 -5.77
CA GLU A 155 19.11 -20.74 -6.76
C GLU A 155 18.69 -20.29 -8.18
N PRO A 156 19.26 -20.86 -9.25
CA PRO A 156 18.83 -20.54 -10.61
C PRO A 156 17.34 -20.79 -10.82
N GLY A 157 16.64 -19.81 -11.40
CA GLY A 157 15.21 -19.88 -11.63
C GLY A 157 14.33 -19.42 -10.46
N ASP A 158 14.91 -19.09 -9.30
CA ASP A 158 14.17 -18.49 -8.19
C ASP A 158 13.66 -17.08 -8.52
N VAL A 159 12.69 -16.63 -7.75
CA VAL A 159 12.17 -15.25 -7.76
C VAL A 159 12.22 -14.70 -6.34
N LEU A 160 12.73 -13.49 -6.15
CA LEU A 160 12.80 -12.83 -4.85
C LEU A 160 11.89 -11.60 -4.83
N ILE A 161 11.03 -11.49 -3.81
CA ILE A 161 10.06 -10.40 -3.71
C ILE A 161 10.14 -9.77 -2.33
N ASP A 162 10.46 -8.48 -2.27
CA ASP A 162 10.51 -7.71 -1.02
C ASP A 162 9.19 -7.04 -0.72
N CYS A 163 8.50 -7.53 0.30
CA CYS A 163 7.29 -6.99 0.90
C CYS A 163 7.53 -6.48 2.34
N THR A 164 8.77 -6.15 2.71
CA THR A 164 9.13 -5.78 4.09
C THR A 164 8.67 -4.38 4.51
N GLY A 165 8.10 -3.61 3.56
CA GLY A 165 7.48 -2.32 3.81
C GLY A 165 8.42 -1.13 3.67
N SER A 166 8.09 -0.01 4.31
CA SER A 166 8.81 1.27 4.13
C SER A 166 10.30 1.22 4.46
N LYS A 167 10.69 0.31 5.34
CA LYS A 167 12.10 -0.01 5.65
C LYS A 167 12.52 -1.23 4.85
N SER A 168 12.45 -1.10 3.53
CA SER A 168 12.74 -2.19 2.60
C SER A 168 14.11 -2.80 2.87
N LEU A 169 14.14 -4.13 2.86
CA LEU A 169 15.36 -4.89 3.05
C LEU A 169 16.30 -4.76 1.85
N LEU A 170 15.71 -4.76 0.65
CA LEU A 170 16.49 -4.89 -0.60
C LEU A 170 16.64 -3.57 -1.36
N ARG A 171 15.74 -2.60 -1.17
CA ARG A 171 15.69 -1.37 -1.97
C ARG A 171 17.01 -0.62 -2.05
N ASP A 172 17.65 -0.44 -0.92
CA ASP A 172 18.89 0.34 -0.84
C ASP A 172 20.15 -0.55 -0.93
N GLY A 173 20.00 -1.87 -0.76
CA GLY A 173 21.12 -2.82 -0.75
C GLY A 173 21.40 -3.51 -2.10
N LEU A 174 20.38 -3.74 -2.92
CA LEU A 174 20.51 -4.49 -4.16
C LEU A 174 20.34 -3.67 -5.44
N LEU A 175 19.90 -2.45 -5.32
CA LEU A 175 19.60 -1.59 -6.47
C LEU A 175 20.59 -0.42 -6.48
N PRO A 176 21.80 -0.63 -7.04
CA PRO A 176 22.85 0.33 -6.92
C PRO A 176 22.63 1.52 -7.83
N ASP A 177 22.32 2.66 -7.22
CA ASP A 177 22.71 3.96 -7.73
C ASP A 177 23.36 4.70 -6.58
N GLY A 178 24.51 5.33 -6.80
CA GLY A 178 25.33 5.99 -5.76
C GLY A 178 24.59 7.03 -4.92
N ASP A 179 23.37 7.44 -5.34
CA ASP A 179 22.50 8.41 -4.65
C ASP A 179 21.37 7.76 -3.84
N GLY A 180 21.38 6.44 -3.69
CA GLY A 180 20.26 5.68 -3.10
C GLY A 180 19.10 5.44 -4.06
N ASN A 181 18.30 4.39 -3.81
CA ASN A 181 17.22 3.97 -4.69
C ASN A 181 15.86 4.60 -4.34
N THR A 182 15.81 5.68 -3.57
CA THR A 182 14.54 6.28 -3.12
C THR A 182 14.39 7.71 -3.60
N LEU A 183 13.26 7.99 -4.29
CA LEU A 183 12.81 9.34 -4.60
C LEU A 183 11.68 9.72 -3.64
N ASN A 184 11.82 10.85 -2.95
CA ASN A 184 10.87 11.35 -1.96
C ASN A 184 10.23 12.66 -2.43
N PHE A 185 8.91 12.78 -2.20
CA PHE A 185 8.11 13.97 -2.45
C PHE A 185 7.31 14.30 -1.20
N LEU A 186 7.74 15.32 -0.48
CA LEU A 186 7.02 15.82 0.68
C LEU A 186 5.83 16.66 0.22
N PHE A 187 4.61 16.29 0.61
CA PHE A 187 3.42 17.10 0.39
C PHE A 187 3.20 18.10 1.51
N GLU A 188 3.28 17.65 2.74
CA GLU A 188 3.05 18.46 3.93
C GLU A 188 3.46 17.73 5.21
N HIS A 189 3.48 18.44 6.33
CA HIS A 189 3.58 17.86 7.66
C HIS A 189 2.20 17.88 8.34
N ALA A 190 1.90 16.85 9.13
CA ALA A 190 0.63 16.75 9.80
C ALA A 190 0.75 16.04 11.16
N LEU A 191 -0.17 16.38 12.06
CA LEU A 191 -0.51 15.56 13.21
C LEU A 191 -1.61 14.58 12.77
N VAL A 192 -1.36 13.30 12.89
CA VAL A 192 -2.40 12.27 12.80
C VAL A 192 -2.97 12.09 14.19
N VAL A 193 -4.27 12.29 14.31
CA VAL A 193 -4.99 12.18 15.57
C VAL A 193 -5.98 11.04 15.45
N THR A 194 -5.90 10.09 16.36
CA THR A 194 -6.81 8.94 16.41
C THR A 194 -7.46 8.84 17.78
N PHE A 195 -8.78 8.59 17.80
CA PHE A 195 -9.53 8.35 19.02
C PHE A 195 -10.72 7.43 18.79
N LEU A 196 -11.19 6.82 19.88
CA LEU A 196 -12.44 6.07 19.91
C LEU A 196 -13.58 6.99 20.35
N TYR A 197 -14.75 6.80 19.77
CA TYR A 197 -15.92 7.59 20.04
C TYR A 197 -17.15 6.69 20.28
N SER A 198 -17.91 6.92 21.34
CA SER A 198 -18.97 6.03 21.83
C SER A 198 -20.24 6.01 20.98
N GLN A 199 -20.32 6.83 19.94
CA GLN A 199 -21.46 6.89 19.03
C GLN A 199 -21.05 6.69 17.57
N THR A 200 -22.00 6.36 16.72
CA THR A 200 -21.78 6.32 15.28
C THR A 200 -21.54 7.73 14.75
N TYR A 201 -20.43 7.90 14.05
CA TYR A 201 -20.07 9.16 13.41
C TYR A 201 -19.80 8.93 11.93
N THR A 202 -20.28 9.82 11.06
CA THR A 202 -20.04 9.79 9.62
C THR A 202 -19.24 11.00 9.16
N CYS A 203 -18.25 10.79 8.31
CA CYS A 203 -17.41 11.87 7.77
C CYS A 203 -18.16 12.92 6.95
N ASN A 204 -19.32 12.58 6.41
CA ASN A 204 -20.03 13.43 5.44
C ASN A 204 -20.59 14.73 6.05
N GLU A 205 -20.63 14.82 7.37
CA GLU A 205 -21.22 15.95 8.06
C GLU A 205 -20.20 16.90 8.71
N TYR A 206 -18.91 16.58 8.63
CA TYR A 206 -17.88 17.32 9.36
C TYR A 206 -17.76 18.79 8.95
N CYS A 207 -18.09 19.17 7.72
CA CYS A 207 -18.01 20.55 7.24
C CYS A 207 -18.82 21.54 8.11
N LYS A 208 -19.95 21.12 8.64
CA LYS A 208 -20.80 21.95 9.49
C LYS A 208 -20.17 22.29 10.86
N TYR A 209 -19.23 21.47 11.34
CA TYR A 209 -18.54 21.71 12.62
C TYR A 209 -17.52 22.84 12.55
N TYR A 210 -17.07 23.21 11.34
CA TYR A 210 -16.04 24.22 11.13
C TYR A 210 -16.59 25.59 10.71
N LYS A 211 -17.89 25.76 10.80
CA LYS A 211 -18.50 27.05 10.51
C LYS A 211 -17.97 28.07 11.53
N ASN A 212 -17.34 29.16 11.04
CA ASN A 212 -16.74 30.22 11.85
C ASN A 212 -15.49 29.80 12.67
N VAL A 213 -14.63 28.93 12.15
CA VAL A 213 -13.32 28.65 12.74
C VAL A 213 -12.35 29.79 12.42
N GLU A 214 -11.73 30.39 13.44
CA GLU A 214 -10.84 31.53 13.29
C GLU A 214 -9.55 31.24 12.51
N ASN A 215 -9.00 30.03 12.64
CA ASN A 215 -7.77 29.64 11.96
C ASN A 215 -7.98 28.35 11.15
N ALA A 216 -8.28 28.54 9.86
CA ALA A 216 -8.57 27.44 8.94
C ALA A 216 -7.35 26.52 8.68
N HIS A 217 -6.11 27.01 8.86
CA HIS A 217 -4.90 26.24 8.64
C HIS A 217 -4.84 24.99 9.53
N TYR A 218 -5.22 25.12 10.80
CA TYR A 218 -5.18 24.00 11.75
C TYR A 218 -6.48 23.20 11.83
N LYS A 219 -7.37 23.32 10.85
CA LYS A 219 -8.61 22.57 10.83
C LYS A 219 -8.39 21.06 10.95
N PHE A 220 -9.03 20.41 11.91
CA PHE A 220 -9.04 18.95 11.99
C PHE A 220 -9.87 18.38 10.86
N ILE A 221 -9.27 17.56 10.03
CA ILE A 221 -9.93 16.94 8.87
C ILE A 221 -10.03 15.43 9.11
N PRO A 222 -11.23 14.89 9.39
CA PRO A 222 -11.40 13.46 9.56
C PRO A 222 -11.15 12.74 8.22
N MET A 223 -10.21 11.80 8.24
CA MET A 223 -9.82 10.99 7.09
C MET A 223 -10.51 9.63 7.09
N VAL A 224 -10.68 9.06 8.28
CA VAL A 224 -11.31 7.75 8.49
C VAL A 224 -12.22 7.85 9.70
N SER A 225 -13.47 7.44 9.55
CA SER A 225 -14.41 7.37 10.65
C SER A 225 -15.32 6.17 10.44
N ARG A 226 -15.36 5.27 11.42
CA ARG A 226 -16.19 4.07 11.33
C ARG A 226 -16.50 3.43 12.66
N VAL A 227 -17.65 2.76 12.69
CA VAL A 227 -18.05 1.91 13.81
C VAL A 227 -17.07 0.76 13.95
N SER A 228 -16.71 0.41 15.18
CA SER A 228 -15.91 -0.77 15.47
C SER A 228 -16.67 -2.07 15.10
N TYR A 229 -15.97 -3.19 15.14
CA TYR A 229 -16.57 -4.48 14.80
C TYR A 229 -17.63 -4.97 15.78
N ASP A 230 -17.69 -4.44 17.00
CA ASP A 230 -18.79 -4.70 17.96
C ASP A 230 -19.96 -3.73 17.82
N GLY A 231 -19.83 -2.71 16.96
CA GLY A 231 -20.87 -1.73 16.67
C GLY A 231 -21.07 -0.65 17.73
N THR A 232 -20.26 -0.65 18.81
CA THR A 232 -20.47 0.24 19.96
C THR A 232 -19.66 1.53 19.91
N VAL A 233 -18.52 1.54 19.22
CA VAL A 233 -17.64 2.71 19.11
C VAL A 233 -17.25 3.01 17.67
N SER A 234 -16.98 4.26 17.38
CA SER A 234 -16.39 4.70 16.12
C SER A 234 -14.90 4.93 16.28
N HIS A 235 -14.10 4.43 15.33
CA HIS A 235 -12.72 4.87 15.17
C HIS A 235 -12.69 6.15 14.36
N VAL A 236 -12.21 7.23 14.94
CA VAL A 236 -12.02 8.50 14.22
C VAL A 236 -10.53 8.75 14.06
N THR A 237 -10.08 8.85 12.83
CA THR A 237 -8.71 9.24 12.50
C THR A 237 -8.78 10.46 11.60
N GLY A 238 -8.07 11.51 11.97
CA GLY A 238 -7.99 12.72 11.17
C GLY A 238 -6.61 13.32 11.20
N ILE A 239 -6.44 14.39 10.45
CA ILE A 239 -5.19 15.12 10.35
C ILE A 239 -5.39 16.59 10.66
N VAL A 240 -4.36 17.19 11.31
CA VAL A 240 -4.18 18.62 11.44
C VAL A 240 -2.89 18.97 10.73
N THR A 241 -2.95 19.85 9.75
CA THR A 241 -1.74 20.33 9.05
C THR A 241 -0.92 21.19 10.00
N ILE A 242 0.39 20.99 10.00
CA ILE A 242 1.37 21.80 10.73
C ILE A 242 2.46 22.28 9.79
N THR A 243 3.17 23.34 10.19
CA THR A 243 4.28 23.85 9.39
C THR A 243 5.53 22.97 9.51
N PRO A 244 6.50 23.08 8.58
CA PRO A 244 7.79 22.39 8.71
C PRO A 244 8.54 22.76 9.97
N GLU A 245 8.46 24.03 10.39
CA GLU A 245 9.12 24.58 11.58
C GLU A 245 8.52 23.98 12.87
N GLU A 246 7.19 23.90 12.94
CA GLU A 246 6.47 23.25 14.04
C GLU A 246 6.84 21.77 14.12
N TYR A 247 6.83 21.07 12.98
CA TYR A 247 7.23 19.67 12.92
C TYR A 247 8.66 19.45 13.41
N ALA A 248 9.60 20.31 13.00
CA ALA A 248 11.00 20.21 13.42
C ALA A 248 11.22 20.50 14.91
N ALA A 249 10.36 21.33 15.50
CA ALA A 249 10.41 21.69 16.93
C ALA A 249 9.78 20.65 17.85
N MET A 250 9.02 19.68 17.29
CA MET A 250 8.29 18.69 18.09
C MET A 250 9.22 17.65 18.73
N PRO A 251 9.00 17.31 20.00
CA PRO A 251 9.70 16.20 20.63
C PRO A 251 9.20 14.86 20.05
N LYS A 252 10.02 13.82 20.16
CA LYS A 252 9.66 12.46 19.70
C LYS A 252 8.43 11.87 20.41
N ARG A 253 8.15 12.35 21.61
CA ARG A 253 6.97 11.97 22.42
C ARG A 253 6.44 13.22 23.10
N PHE A 254 5.16 13.40 23.06
CA PHE A 254 4.43 14.50 23.71
C PHE A 254 3.00 14.02 24.01
N ASP A 255 2.31 14.79 24.81
CA ASP A 255 0.90 14.57 25.18
C ASP A 255 0.03 15.77 24.79
N GLY A 256 -1.24 15.71 25.15
CA GLY A 256 -2.18 16.77 24.85
C GLY A 256 -1.90 18.08 25.62
N GLU A 257 -1.23 18.02 26.78
CA GLU A 257 -0.83 19.20 27.54
C GLU A 257 0.29 19.94 26.81
N TRP A 258 1.33 19.23 26.40
CA TRP A 258 2.39 19.79 25.58
C TRP A 258 1.84 20.43 24.30
N LEU A 259 0.86 19.76 23.63
CA LEU A 259 0.24 20.29 22.41
C LEU A 259 -0.49 21.61 22.66
N ARG A 260 -1.24 21.71 23.76
CA ARG A 260 -1.94 22.95 24.14
C ARG A 260 -0.97 24.13 24.41
N ASP A 261 0.16 23.83 25.03
CA ASP A 261 1.15 24.82 25.38
C ASP A 261 1.98 25.32 24.19
N ASN A 262 2.29 24.42 23.25
CA ASN A 262 3.23 24.70 22.15
C ASN A 262 2.56 24.92 20.80
N LEU A 263 1.39 24.29 20.54
CA LEU A 263 0.60 24.44 19.33
C LEU A 263 -0.90 24.69 19.67
N PRO A 264 -1.21 25.80 20.35
CA PRO A 264 -2.55 26.04 20.91
C PRO A 264 -3.66 26.08 19.85
N ASP A 265 -3.37 26.55 18.64
CA ASP A 265 -4.36 26.60 17.56
C ASP A 265 -4.70 25.21 17.01
N ALA A 266 -3.70 24.35 16.87
CA ALA A 266 -3.90 22.95 16.47
C ALA A 266 -4.69 22.19 17.55
N ALA A 267 -4.33 22.36 18.82
CA ALA A 267 -5.04 21.76 19.95
C ALA A 267 -6.51 22.23 19.99
N ARG A 268 -6.73 23.53 19.89
CA ARG A 268 -8.07 24.14 19.91
C ARG A 268 -8.95 23.67 18.75
N SER A 269 -8.39 23.52 17.56
CA SER A 269 -9.12 23.00 16.41
C SER A 269 -9.61 21.57 16.63
N MET A 270 -8.74 20.71 17.16
CA MET A 270 -9.07 19.34 17.50
C MET A 270 -10.14 19.27 18.60
N GLU A 271 -9.96 20.02 19.69
CA GLU A 271 -10.90 20.08 20.80
C GLU A 271 -12.28 20.59 20.38
N ARG A 272 -12.33 21.63 19.53
CA ARG A 272 -13.58 22.12 18.96
C ARG A 272 -14.30 21.08 18.12
N PHE A 273 -13.56 20.34 17.28
CA PHE A 273 -14.16 19.26 16.51
C PHE A 273 -14.80 18.23 17.43
N ILE A 274 -14.07 17.74 18.43
CA ILE A 274 -14.55 16.75 19.39
C ILE A 274 -15.77 17.30 20.16
N ALA A 275 -15.71 18.53 20.66
CA ALA A 275 -16.81 19.16 21.40
C ALA A 275 -18.09 19.25 20.55
N LYS A 276 -17.98 19.64 19.28
CA LYS A 276 -19.12 19.73 18.37
C LYS A 276 -19.71 18.37 18.05
N VAL A 277 -18.90 17.37 17.78
CA VAL A 277 -19.37 16.00 17.55
C VAL A 277 -20.10 15.48 18.80
N THR A 278 -19.56 15.73 20.00
CA THR A 278 -20.18 15.35 21.27
C THR A 278 -21.51 16.03 21.48
N GLU A 279 -21.59 17.34 21.24
CA GLU A 279 -22.84 18.13 21.38
C GLU A 279 -23.96 17.59 20.46
N GLU A 280 -23.64 17.27 19.22
CA GLU A 280 -24.66 16.85 18.22
C GLU A 280 -25.06 15.38 18.32
N THR A 281 -24.14 14.50 18.69
CA THR A 281 -24.36 13.05 18.72
C THR A 281 -24.57 12.49 20.11
N HIS A 282 -24.36 13.30 21.16
CA HIS A 282 -24.45 12.90 22.58
C HIS A 282 -23.52 11.72 22.96
N GLY A 283 -22.38 11.60 22.24
CA GLY A 283 -21.36 10.62 22.54
C GLY A 283 -20.19 11.24 23.31
N GLU A 284 -19.19 10.43 23.59
CA GLU A 284 -17.97 10.84 24.28
C GLU A 284 -16.73 10.15 23.70
N VAL A 285 -15.57 10.75 23.91
CA VAL A 285 -14.27 10.12 23.61
C VAL A 285 -14.02 9.03 24.62
N VAL A 286 -13.71 7.84 24.14
CA VAL A 286 -13.41 6.65 24.94
C VAL A 286 -11.90 6.46 24.99
N GLY A 287 -11.31 6.60 26.15
CA GLY A 287 -9.85 6.52 26.35
C GLY A 287 -9.09 7.76 25.91
N ASP A 288 -7.79 7.60 25.67
CA ASP A 288 -6.88 8.68 25.33
C ASP A 288 -6.83 8.95 23.81
N LEU A 289 -6.46 10.20 23.48
CA LEU A 289 -6.12 10.57 22.10
C LEU A 289 -4.72 10.06 21.76
N GLU A 290 -4.59 9.40 20.62
CA GLU A 290 -3.29 9.09 20.04
C GLU A 290 -2.93 10.17 19.02
N ILE A 291 -1.83 10.90 19.24
CA ILE A 291 -1.37 11.99 18.38
C ILE A 291 0.04 11.69 17.91
N ILE A 292 0.24 11.60 16.60
CA ILE A 292 1.51 11.26 15.98
C ILE A 292 1.86 12.29 14.91
N PRO A 293 3.03 12.98 15.02
CA PRO A 293 3.52 13.85 13.96
C PRO A 293 4.11 13.02 12.84
N ILE A 294 3.69 13.28 11.62
CA ILE A 294 4.20 12.57 10.43
C ILE A 294 4.47 13.53 9.26
N PRO A 295 5.52 13.27 8.47
CA PRO A 295 5.62 13.83 7.14
C PRO A 295 4.70 13.04 6.21
N LEU A 296 3.84 13.71 5.47
CA LEU A 296 3.02 13.10 4.43
C LEU A 296 3.85 13.03 3.14
N ASN A 297 4.60 11.97 3.03
CA ASN A 297 5.51 11.70 1.92
C ASN A 297 4.91 10.72 0.94
N LEU A 298 5.05 11.03 -0.35
CA LEU A 298 5.04 10.05 -1.40
C LEU A 298 6.49 9.69 -1.73
N TYR A 299 6.86 8.44 -1.63
CA TYR A 299 8.15 7.99 -2.14
C TYR A 299 7.98 6.82 -3.12
N ARG A 300 8.96 6.67 -3.99
CA ARG A 300 9.10 5.47 -4.81
C ARG A 300 10.54 5.01 -4.87
N ALA A 301 10.74 3.73 -5.08
CA ALA A 301 12.00 3.22 -5.59
C ALA A 301 12.27 3.79 -7.00
N ARG A 302 13.52 4.13 -7.32
CA ARG A 302 13.92 4.51 -8.69
C ARG A 302 13.77 3.32 -9.62
N ASN A 303 14.24 2.16 -9.14
CA ASN A 303 14.07 0.86 -9.76
C ASN A 303 13.29 -0.04 -8.79
N ALA A 304 12.17 -0.59 -9.23
CA ALA A 304 11.36 -1.52 -8.46
C ALA A 304 11.78 -2.98 -8.73
N THR A 305 12.69 -3.19 -9.67
CA THR A 305 13.22 -4.51 -10.06
C THR A 305 14.73 -4.51 -10.17
N SER A 306 15.29 -5.71 -10.09
CA SER A 306 16.70 -5.98 -10.33
C SER A 306 16.88 -7.42 -10.82
N LEU A 307 18.00 -7.68 -11.49
CA LEU A 307 18.43 -9.02 -11.86
C LEU A 307 19.68 -9.36 -11.06
N GLN A 308 19.62 -10.37 -10.21
CA GLN A 308 20.71 -10.80 -9.36
C GLN A 308 21.29 -12.13 -9.85
N TRP A 309 22.60 -12.30 -9.71
CA TRP A 309 23.25 -13.58 -9.99
C TRP A 309 22.95 -14.57 -8.85
N SER A 310 22.54 -15.77 -9.21
CA SER A 310 22.40 -16.86 -8.25
C SER A 310 23.77 -17.17 -7.59
N ALA A 311 23.76 -17.49 -6.29
CA ALA A 311 24.97 -17.82 -5.56
C ALA A 311 25.66 -19.10 -6.06
N THR A 312 24.89 -20.01 -6.67
CA THR A 312 25.35 -21.34 -7.07
C THR A 312 25.47 -21.54 -8.58
N GLY A 313 24.95 -20.61 -9.40
CA GLY A 313 24.96 -20.71 -10.85
C GLY A 313 26.25 -20.27 -11.50
N PRO A 314 26.64 -20.86 -12.66
CA PRO A 314 27.75 -20.38 -13.45
C PRO A 314 27.49 -18.95 -13.91
N ARG A 315 28.46 -18.05 -13.79
CA ARG A 315 28.29 -16.64 -14.20
C ARG A 315 28.09 -16.44 -15.70
N ASP A 316 28.38 -17.46 -16.49
CA ASP A 316 28.25 -17.45 -17.96
C ASP A 316 26.88 -17.98 -18.42
N ASP A 317 26.05 -18.46 -17.51
CA ASP A 317 24.70 -18.97 -17.80
C ASP A 317 23.68 -17.85 -17.63
N PRO A 318 23.01 -17.39 -18.71
CA PRO A 318 21.96 -16.38 -18.62
C PRO A 318 20.76 -16.82 -17.77
N PHE A 319 20.60 -18.12 -17.52
CA PHE A 319 19.57 -18.68 -16.64
C PHE A 319 19.99 -18.72 -15.17
N ALA A 320 21.24 -18.38 -14.84
CA ALA A 320 21.73 -18.29 -13.46
C ALA A 320 21.33 -16.98 -12.77
N THR A 321 20.48 -16.17 -13.37
CA THR A 321 19.99 -14.91 -12.81
C THR A 321 18.63 -15.09 -12.17
N THR A 322 18.42 -14.34 -11.06
CA THR A 322 17.17 -14.34 -10.30
C THR A 322 16.53 -12.95 -10.37
N PRO A 323 15.29 -12.84 -10.87
CA PRO A 323 14.54 -11.58 -10.83
C PRO A 323 14.16 -11.22 -9.39
N VAL A 324 14.40 -9.96 -9.06
CA VAL A 324 14.07 -9.36 -7.76
C VAL A 324 13.03 -8.28 -7.96
N PHE A 325 12.01 -8.27 -7.12
CA PHE A 325 10.92 -7.30 -7.15
C PHE A 325 10.75 -6.61 -5.80
N LEU A 326 10.52 -5.30 -5.82
CA LEU A 326 10.00 -4.56 -4.66
C LEU A 326 8.48 -4.45 -4.78
N LEU A 327 7.74 -4.70 -3.70
CA LEU A 327 6.28 -4.71 -3.72
C LEU A 327 5.68 -4.01 -2.49
N GLY A 328 4.58 -3.27 -2.70
CA GLY A 328 3.93 -2.48 -1.66
C GLY A 328 4.81 -1.31 -1.21
N ASP A 329 4.84 -1.04 0.10
CA ASP A 329 5.63 0.07 0.67
C ASP A 329 7.15 -0.11 0.46
N SER A 330 7.64 -1.28 0.09
CA SER A 330 9.04 -1.46 -0.34
C SER A 330 9.33 -0.73 -1.65
N ALA A 331 8.34 -0.65 -2.54
CA ALA A 331 8.45 0.02 -3.84
C ALA A 331 7.88 1.44 -3.85
N ILE A 332 6.65 1.61 -3.35
CA ILE A 332 5.91 2.89 -3.35
C ILE A 332 5.22 3.06 -2.00
N GLY A 333 5.60 4.09 -1.24
CA GLY A 333 4.88 4.52 -0.05
C GLY A 333 4.04 5.74 -0.36
N SER A 334 2.74 5.69 -0.04
CA SER A 334 1.80 6.75 -0.35
C SER A 334 1.32 7.49 0.90
N PRO A 335 1.12 8.81 0.82
CA PRO A 335 0.45 9.58 1.86
C PRO A 335 -1.06 9.26 1.86
N TYR A 336 -1.77 9.80 2.83
CA TYR A 336 -3.24 9.78 2.88
C TYR A 336 -3.88 8.38 2.89
N PHE A 337 -3.22 7.39 3.53
CA PHE A 337 -3.76 6.03 3.78
C PHE A 337 -4.09 5.19 2.53
N GLN A 338 -3.47 5.47 1.38
CA GLN A 338 -3.73 4.76 0.11
C GLN A 338 -2.91 3.48 -0.06
N SER A 339 -1.87 3.26 0.76
CA SER A 339 -0.83 2.24 0.54
C SER A 339 -1.35 0.81 0.42
N ILE A 340 -2.37 0.42 1.21
CA ILE A 340 -2.80 -0.98 1.23
C ILE A 340 -3.53 -1.39 -0.05
N THR A 341 -4.44 -0.55 -0.54
CA THR A 341 -5.15 -0.82 -1.80
C THR A 341 -4.17 -0.88 -2.98
N LEU A 342 -3.24 0.08 -3.05
CA LEU A 342 -2.18 0.10 -4.05
C LEU A 342 -1.31 -1.17 -3.97
N GLY A 343 -0.89 -1.55 -2.76
CA GLY A 343 -0.08 -2.74 -2.54
C GLY A 343 -0.78 -4.02 -2.97
N PHE A 344 -2.09 -4.12 -2.73
CA PHE A 344 -2.91 -5.26 -3.15
C PHE A 344 -3.04 -5.33 -4.68
N GLU A 345 -3.28 -4.20 -5.33
CA GLU A 345 -3.35 -4.13 -6.78
C GLU A 345 -2.01 -4.51 -7.44
N CYS A 346 -0.90 -4.00 -6.90
CA CYS A 346 0.44 -4.37 -7.37
C CYS A 346 0.75 -5.86 -7.13
N ALA A 347 0.28 -6.46 -6.02
CA ALA A 347 0.43 -7.88 -5.76
C ALA A 347 -0.33 -8.74 -6.76
N MET A 348 -1.56 -8.36 -7.11
CA MET A 348 -2.34 -9.04 -8.16
C MET A 348 -1.67 -8.96 -9.52
N PHE A 349 -1.12 -7.79 -9.89
CA PHE A 349 -0.41 -7.63 -11.14
C PHE A 349 0.86 -8.49 -11.18
N LEU A 350 1.68 -8.47 -10.13
CA LEU A 350 2.89 -9.28 -10.05
C LEU A 350 2.59 -10.79 -10.07
N ALA A 351 1.57 -11.23 -9.35
CA ALA A 351 1.13 -12.62 -9.36
C ALA A 351 0.70 -13.05 -10.78
N GLY A 352 -0.02 -12.18 -11.51
CA GLY A 352 -0.38 -12.42 -12.91
C GLY A 352 0.84 -12.52 -13.83
N LEU A 353 1.87 -11.68 -13.62
CA LEU A 353 3.12 -11.78 -14.36
C LEU A 353 3.86 -13.10 -14.09
N ILE A 354 3.92 -13.52 -12.83
CA ILE A 354 4.57 -14.77 -12.43
C ILE A 354 3.80 -15.97 -12.96
N ALA A 355 2.46 -15.93 -12.98
CA ALA A 355 1.64 -16.99 -13.57
C ALA A 355 1.85 -17.15 -15.08
N GLN A 356 2.14 -16.05 -15.78
CA GLN A 356 2.33 -16.01 -17.22
C GLN A 356 3.78 -16.26 -17.65
N ARG A 357 4.66 -16.81 -16.87
CA ARG A 357 6.12 -16.98 -17.08
C ARG A 357 6.58 -17.29 -18.53
N ASP A 358 6.00 -16.62 -19.52
CA ASP A 358 6.30 -16.78 -20.93
C ASP A 358 7.38 -15.77 -21.35
N GLY A 359 8.61 -16.22 -21.45
CA GLY A 359 9.70 -15.41 -21.99
C GLY A 359 10.86 -15.15 -21.02
N PRO A 360 11.83 -14.34 -21.44
CA PRO A 360 13.01 -14.01 -20.65
C PRO A 360 12.64 -13.17 -19.42
N ALA A 361 13.43 -13.33 -18.33
CA ALA A 361 13.21 -12.62 -17.08
C ALA A 361 13.19 -11.09 -17.27
N GLU A 362 14.03 -10.57 -18.17
CA GLU A 362 14.12 -9.14 -18.47
C GLU A 362 12.79 -8.56 -18.95
N ALA A 363 12.05 -9.30 -19.79
CA ALA A 363 10.74 -8.83 -20.28
C ALA A 363 9.71 -8.71 -19.16
N MET A 364 9.76 -9.59 -18.16
CA MET A 364 8.92 -9.54 -16.96
C MET A 364 9.32 -8.33 -16.08
N LEU A 365 10.62 -8.09 -15.89
CA LEU A 365 11.14 -6.95 -15.17
C LEU A 365 10.69 -5.63 -15.81
N ASP A 366 10.87 -5.48 -17.12
CA ASP A 366 10.47 -4.28 -17.88
C ASP A 366 8.97 -4.01 -17.81
N ARG A 367 8.14 -5.06 -17.87
CA ARG A 367 6.67 -4.91 -17.72
C ARG A 367 6.31 -4.43 -16.33
N TYR A 368 6.95 -4.99 -15.30
CA TYR A 368 6.71 -4.59 -13.92
C TYR A 368 7.18 -3.16 -13.64
N GLU A 369 8.37 -2.75 -14.12
CA GLU A 369 8.88 -1.38 -13.97
C GLU A 369 7.94 -0.35 -14.60
N ARG A 370 7.48 -0.59 -15.84
CA ARG A 370 6.51 0.31 -16.49
C ARG A 370 5.21 0.40 -15.71
N TYR A 371 4.71 -0.72 -15.21
CA TYR A 371 3.52 -0.75 -14.39
C TYR A 371 3.70 0.05 -13.10
N MET A 372 4.79 -0.16 -12.37
CA MET A 372 5.09 0.53 -11.12
C MET A 372 5.26 2.04 -11.32
N TYR A 373 5.87 2.46 -12.43
CA TYR A 373 5.96 3.88 -12.77
C TYR A 373 4.58 4.51 -12.98
N LYS A 374 3.70 3.85 -13.70
CA LYS A 374 2.32 4.31 -13.92
C LYS A 374 1.53 4.36 -12.61
N GLN A 375 1.67 3.34 -11.75
CA GLN A 375 1.05 3.34 -10.42
C GLN A 375 1.53 4.49 -9.55
N TRP A 376 2.84 4.78 -9.55
CA TRP A 376 3.37 5.93 -8.85
C TRP A 376 2.79 7.25 -9.37
N LEU A 377 2.70 7.43 -10.69
CA LEU A 377 2.12 8.64 -11.30
C LEU A 377 0.65 8.81 -10.86
N ARG A 378 -0.13 7.74 -10.89
CA ARG A 378 -1.51 7.74 -10.41
C ARG A 378 -1.61 8.20 -8.95
N VAL A 379 -0.83 7.59 -8.07
CA VAL A 379 -0.83 7.95 -6.64
C VAL A 379 -0.37 9.39 -6.42
N TYR A 380 0.58 9.87 -7.22
CA TYR A 380 1.01 11.27 -7.18
C TYR A 380 -0.15 12.21 -7.52
N MET A 381 -0.87 11.94 -8.61
CA MET A 381 -2.02 12.76 -9.03
C MET A 381 -3.15 12.72 -7.98
N GLN A 382 -3.49 11.55 -7.46
CA GLN A 382 -4.47 11.41 -6.39
C GLN A 382 -4.05 12.16 -5.12
N SER A 383 -2.79 12.05 -4.71
CA SER A 383 -2.28 12.76 -3.52
C SER A 383 -2.32 14.28 -3.70
N LYS A 384 -1.98 14.77 -4.88
CA LYS A 384 -2.11 16.20 -5.25
C LYS A 384 -3.56 16.67 -5.12
N MET A 385 -4.50 15.89 -5.62
CA MET A 385 -5.90 16.26 -5.59
C MET A 385 -6.47 16.20 -4.17
N ILE A 386 -6.12 15.18 -3.36
CA ILE A 386 -6.50 15.13 -1.94
C ILE A 386 -5.98 16.38 -1.22
N LYS A 387 -4.71 16.73 -1.45
CA LYS A 387 -4.13 17.95 -0.88
C LYS A 387 -4.88 19.20 -1.31
N ASN A 388 -5.15 19.37 -2.61
CA ASN A 388 -5.87 20.52 -3.13
C ASN A 388 -7.29 20.61 -2.55
N ASN A 389 -8.03 19.50 -2.49
CA ASN A 389 -9.36 19.46 -1.89
C ASN A 389 -9.33 19.83 -0.41
N LYS A 390 -8.29 19.38 0.32
CA LYS A 390 -8.08 19.74 1.71
C LYS A 390 -7.79 21.24 1.86
N ASP A 391 -6.92 21.79 1.02
CA ASP A 391 -6.56 23.21 1.02
C ASP A 391 -7.80 24.10 0.72
N VAL A 392 -8.64 23.68 -0.25
CA VAL A 392 -9.93 24.33 -0.52
C VAL A 392 -10.84 24.26 0.70
N PHE A 393 -10.98 23.06 1.31
CA PHE A 393 -11.79 22.90 2.52
C PHE A 393 -11.31 23.80 3.68
N GLN A 394 -9.99 23.87 3.89
CA GLN A 394 -9.41 24.77 4.90
C GLN A 394 -9.69 26.24 4.62
N SER A 395 -9.88 26.62 3.35
CA SER A 395 -10.14 27.99 2.92
C SER A 395 -11.63 28.37 2.82
N LEU A 396 -12.56 27.44 3.08
CA LEU A 396 -14.01 27.70 2.96
C LEU A 396 -14.55 28.79 3.86
N ASP A 397 -13.88 29.09 4.98
CA ASP A 397 -14.27 30.14 5.92
C ASP A 397 -13.66 31.50 5.55
N ASP A 398 -12.75 31.55 4.61
CA ASP A 398 -12.15 32.76 4.04
C ASP A 398 -12.35 32.77 2.51
N PRO A 399 -13.41 33.42 2.02
CA PRO A 399 -13.71 33.50 0.59
C PRO A 399 -12.62 34.19 -0.22
N LEU A 400 -11.88 35.14 0.37
CA LEU A 400 -10.80 35.86 -0.32
C LEU A 400 -9.60 34.94 -0.54
N ALA A 401 -9.20 34.17 0.48
CA ALA A 401 -8.14 33.19 0.36
C ALA A 401 -8.50 32.06 -0.64
N LEU A 402 -9.78 31.72 -0.77
CA LEU A 402 -10.23 30.80 -1.81
C LEU A 402 -10.08 31.36 -3.21
N LEU A 403 -10.47 32.62 -3.42
CA LEU A 403 -10.35 33.31 -4.71
C LEU A 403 -8.89 33.48 -5.13
N GLU A 404 -8.00 33.82 -4.20
CA GLU A 404 -6.55 33.87 -4.43
C GLU A 404 -5.99 32.51 -4.86
N LYS A 405 -6.37 31.43 -4.18
CA LYS A 405 -5.94 30.07 -4.52
C LYS A 405 -6.43 29.60 -5.90
N LEU A 406 -7.60 30.03 -6.29
CA LEU A 406 -8.18 29.71 -7.60
C LEU A 406 -7.66 30.61 -8.74
N HIS A 407 -6.79 31.59 -8.42
CA HIS A 407 -6.29 32.56 -9.41
C HIS A 407 -7.42 33.27 -10.21
N ILE A 408 -8.52 33.60 -9.56
CA ILE A 408 -9.70 34.25 -10.15
C ILE A 408 -9.63 35.78 -9.96
N TYR A 409 -8.45 36.35 -10.03
CA TYR A 409 -8.23 37.81 -10.11
C TYR A 409 -7.65 38.21 -11.45
#